data_8bf2cd68141bf9fe486151d7b61e33cb
#
_entry.id   8bf2cd68141bf9fe486151d7b61e33cb
#
_cell.length_a   1.000
_cell.length_b   1.000
_cell.length_c   1.000
_cell.angle_alpha   90.00
_cell.angle_beta   90.00
_cell.angle_gamma   90.00
#
_symmetry.space_group_name_H-M   'P 1'
#
loop_
_entity.id
_entity.type
_entity.pdbx_description
1 polymer ?
#
loop_
_entity_poly.entity_id
_entity_poly.type
_entity_poly.pdbx_seq_one_letter_code
_entity_poly.pdbx_strand_id
1 'polypeptide(L)'
;MLLTIKDLSYKHRSGEILFSGLNFSIKKNRTGLVGENGTGKSTLLKIILGDIHPQKGTVNKDGNFLELPQNFAPFANETVSDILGVTAKLRALEKVMEGVGTNKDLLTLDDDWEIKNDTQKLLEKADLGHLDFDRRISSLSGGETSKLFFTSLLTKKPDLALMDEPTNHLDAESREFLYGFIKEYPGKLLIISHDRQLLRLMEEIIEIRKNKAELYGGNFDFYRDQRDKEKKAKMTAFRFAERTYKKSIKKQESTLDAHRKNSKIGAAKAKARNFSKAIINRRKMRAEETFKRLKKVHAKCVDRARDELIRTRAMVIAEGMMHIELQPSQVAKGGDIVNAQTINYQFENGDNLWKKKLTFKITDRDRWHVAGKNGSGKSTLIKLLTKEIDPVVGKIDSCATRIGIIDQNITLLKNDRTILQNIISYAPGDQTDDDLRVQLGRFLFYDNDIHKKVKNLSGGERVRAAFACLLATDIAPDLLILDEPNNNLDLNGITQLTNTLKDYEGTILVISHDRDFIDDIGLGRELTLSKEGVHKTEEVIPTEKSTPRSIAQVAASKEYSAKK
;
A
#
# COMPACT_ATOMS: atom_id res chain seq x y z
N MET A 1 10.90 -22.15 -20.04
CA MET A 1 10.66 -21.39 -18.80
C MET A 1 11.59 -20.18 -18.85
N LEU A 2 11.06 -18.96 -19.06
CA LEU A 2 11.89 -17.78 -19.32
C LEU A 2 12.73 -17.33 -18.12
N LEU A 3 12.17 -17.43 -16.90
CA LEU A 3 12.87 -17.02 -15.68
C LEU A 3 12.67 -18.05 -14.58
N THR A 4 13.78 -18.51 -14.01
CA THR A 4 13.79 -19.38 -12.82
C THR A 4 14.85 -18.90 -11.84
N ILE A 5 14.44 -18.66 -10.60
CA ILE A 5 15.31 -18.26 -9.49
C ILE A 5 15.42 -19.42 -8.52
N LYS A 6 16.66 -19.80 -8.16
CA LYS A 6 16.96 -20.89 -7.23
C LYS A 6 17.92 -20.43 -6.13
N ASP A 7 17.48 -20.63 -4.89
CA ASP A 7 18.24 -20.37 -3.66
C ASP A 7 18.90 -18.98 -3.61
N LEU A 8 18.20 -17.96 -4.16
CA LEU A 8 18.74 -16.62 -4.29
C LEU A 8 18.83 -15.93 -2.94
N SER A 9 20.03 -15.45 -2.60
CA SER A 9 20.28 -14.69 -1.37
C SER A 9 21.05 -13.42 -1.70
N TYR A 10 20.61 -12.30 -1.11
CA TYR A 10 21.26 -11.01 -1.28
C TYR A 10 21.26 -10.20 0.01
N LYS A 11 22.43 -9.62 0.30
CA LYS A 11 22.68 -8.73 1.42
C LYS A 11 23.14 -7.37 0.89
N HIS A 12 22.48 -6.31 1.32
CA HIS A 12 22.85 -4.95 0.95
C HIS A 12 24.22 -4.56 1.51
N ARG A 13 24.88 -3.56 0.92
CA ARG A 13 26.19 -3.06 1.39
C ARG A 13 26.17 -2.57 2.84
N SER A 14 25.02 -2.12 3.33
CA SER A 14 24.81 -1.74 4.74
C SER A 14 24.85 -2.91 5.73
N GLY A 15 24.89 -4.15 5.23
CA GLY A 15 24.85 -5.35 6.06
C GLY A 15 23.45 -5.96 6.23
N GLU A 16 22.42 -5.31 5.76
CA GLU A 16 21.03 -5.77 5.83
C GLU A 16 20.77 -6.90 4.83
N ILE A 17 20.17 -8.00 5.31
CA ILE A 17 19.74 -9.13 4.47
C ILE A 17 18.38 -8.77 3.87
N LEU A 18 18.32 -8.59 2.54
CA LEU A 18 17.08 -8.34 1.83
C LEU A 18 16.28 -9.63 1.63
N PHE A 19 16.94 -10.69 1.19
CA PHE A 19 16.32 -12.00 1.04
C PHE A 19 17.35 -13.12 1.20
N SER A 20 16.87 -14.29 1.60
CA SER A 20 17.70 -15.49 1.79
C SER A 20 16.93 -16.71 1.29
N GLY A 21 17.51 -17.41 0.30
CA GLY A 21 16.95 -18.65 -0.23
C GLY A 21 15.64 -18.45 -1.03
N LEU A 22 15.50 -17.36 -1.82
CA LEU A 22 14.34 -17.17 -2.67
C LEU A 22 14.30 -18.21 -3.80
N ASN A 23 13.14 -18.81 -3.98
CA ASN A 23 12.87 -19.79 -5.03
C ASN A 23 11.53 -19.48 -5.68
N PHE A 24 11.52 -19.19 -6.98
CA PHE A 24 10.31 -19.07 -7.77
C PHE A 24 10.61 -19.15 -9.28
N SER A 25 9.55 -19.31 -10.07
CA SER A 25 9.65 -19.27 -11.53
C SER A 25 8.40 -18.63 -12.13
N ILE A 26 8.59 -17.86 -13.20
CA ILE A 26 7.51 -17.24 -13.94
C ILE A 26 6.97 -18.22 -14.98
N LYS A 27 5.65 -18.48 -14.90
CA LYS A 27 4.98 -19.44 -15.78
C LYS A 27 3.96 -18.77 -16.71
N LYS A 28 3.34 -17.68 -16.23
CA LYS A 28 2.25 -16.98 -16.90
C LYS A 28 2.76 -15.82 -17.75
N ASN A 29 1.87 -15.28 -18.57
CA ASN A 29 2.23 -14.12 -19.41
C ASN A 29 2.21 -12.82 -18.62
N ARG A 30 1.36 -12.71 -17.60
CA ARG A 30 1.24 -11.51 -16.76
C ARG A 30 1.46 -11.90 -15.30
N THR A 31 2.60 -11.54 -14.74
CA THR A 31 3.00 -11.85 -13.38
C THR A 31 3.14 -10.56 -12.58
N GLY A 32 2.40 -10.44 -11.47
CA GLY A 32 2.55 -9.35 -10.50
C GLY A 32 3.54 -9.73 -9.41
N LEU A 33 4.44 -8.81 -9.05
CA LEU A 33 5.36 -8.97 -7.95
C LEU A 33 5.00 -7.99 -6.83
N VAL A 34 4.56 -8.51 -5.68
CA VAL A 34 4.13 -7.72 -4.53
C VAL A 34 5.00 -8.02 -3.31
N GLY A 35 4.95 -7.17 -2.30
CA GLY A 35 5.68 -7.34 -1.04
C GLY A 35 5.84 -6.01 -0.32
N GLU A 36 6.18 -6.05 0.96
CA GLU A 36 6.38 -4.86 1.76
C GLU A 36 7.48 -3.96 1.19
N ASN A 37 7.43 -2.66 1.49
CA ASN A 37 8.49 -1.74 1.10
C ASN A 37 9.80 -2.11 1.80
N GLY A 38 10.91 -2.01 1.08
CA GLY A 38 12.22 -2.40 1.58
C GLY A 38 12.53 -3.89 1.50
N THR A 39 11.61 -4.76 1.00
CA THR A 39 11.91 -6.19 0.82
C THR A 39 12.84 -6.51 -0.37
N GLY A 40 13.30 -5.49 -1.09
CA GLY A 40 14.26 -5.66 -2.17
C GLY A 40 13.65 -5.97 -3.54
N LYS A 41 12.36 -5.65 -3.79
CA LYS A 41 11.70 -5.89 -5.10
C LYS A 41 12.48 -5.29 -6.27
N SER A 42 12.82 -4.00 -6.21
CA SER A 42 13.61 -3.33 -7.26
C SER A 42 15.04 -3.87 -7.36
N THR A 43 15.64 -4.28 -6.22
CA THR A 43 16.94 -4.95 -6.23
C THR A 43 16.85 -6.31 -6.93
N LEU A 44 15.76 -7.03 -6.73
CA LEU A 44 15.52 -8.30 -7.42
C LEU A 44 15.42 -8.12 -8.93
N LEU A 45 14.73 -7.07 -9.42
CA LEU A 45 14.72 -6.76 -10.86
C LEU A 45 16.12 -6.50 -11.39
N LYS A 46 16.94 -5.72 -10.70
CA LYS A 46 18.34 -5.47 -11.09
C LYS A 46 19.19 -6.74 -11.10
N ILE A 47 18.94 -7.68 -10.19
CA ILE A 47 19.60 -8.99 -10.20
C ILE A 47 19.11 -9.83 -11.39
N ILE A 48 17.83 -9.79 -11.72
CA ILE A 48 17.26 -10.49 -12.88
C ILE A 48 17.86 -9.92 -14.18
N LEU A 49 18.04 -8.62 -14.29
CA LEU A 49 18.69 -7.98 -15.45
C LEU A 49 20.18 -8.34 -15.54
N GLY A 50 20.84 -8.52 -14.42
CA GLY A 50 22.27 -8.80 -14.32
C GLY A 50 23.11 -7.60 -13.89
N ASP A 51 22.48 -6.47 -13.54
CA ASP A 51 23.15 -5.26 -13.05
C ASP A 51 23.77 -5.46 -11.66
N ILE A 52 23.20 -6.38 -10.90
CA ILE A 52 23.67 -6.75 -9.56
C ILE A 52 23.85 -8.27 -9.50
N HIS A 53 25.00 -8.70 -9.02
CA HIS A 53 25.26 -10.12 -8.79
C HIS A 53 24.79 -10.55 -7.39
N PRO A 54 24.04 -11.67 -7.27
CA PRO A 54 23.63 -12.21 -5.98
C PRO A 54 24.83 -12.83 -5.26
N GLN A 55 24.78 -12.91 -3.94
CA GLN A 55 25.82 -13.55 -3.13
C GLN A 55 25.70 -15.08 -3.15
N LYS A 56 24.47 -15.60 -3.28
CA LYS A 56 24.19 -17.04 -3.42
C LYS A 56 23.01 -17.24 -4.35
N GLY A 57 22.94 -18.44 -4.93
CA GLY A 57 21.86 -18.85 -5.81
C GLY A 57 22.11 -18.52 -7.28
N THR A 58 21.14 -18.86 -8.11
CA THR A 58 21.24 -18.71 -9.56
C THR A 58 19.96 -18.09 -10.12
N VAL A 59 20.14 -17.24 -11.13
CA VAL A 59 19.07 -16.70 -11.98
C VAL A 59 19.25 -17.28 -13.37
N ASN A 60 18.37 -18.20 -13.75
CA ASN A 60 18.36 -18.76 -15.09
C ASN A 60 17.35 -17.95 -15.92
N LYS A 61 17.86 -17.25 -16.93
CA LYS A 61 17.08 -16.47 -17.88
C LYS A 61 17.29 -16.98 -19.30
N ASP A 62 16.21 -17.07 -20.06
CA ASP A 62 16.20 -17.51 -21.44
C ASP A 62 15.47 -16.44 -22.27
N GLY A 63 16.22 -15.81 -23.20
CA GLY A 63 15.72 -14.74 -24.05
C GLY A 63 16.16 -13.33 -23.65
N ASN A 64 15.58 -12.34 -24.33
CA ASN A 64 15.86 -10.92 -24.17
C ASN A 64 14.93 -10.29 -23.13
N PHE A 65 15.50 -9.72 -22.07
CA PHE A 65 14.77 -9.05 -20.99
C PHE A 65 14.97 -7.53 -21.11
N LEU A 66 13.87 -6.78 -21.04
CA LEU A 66 13.89 -5.32 -21.12
C LEU A 66 13.20 -4.72 -19.90
N GLU A 67 13.90 -3.82 -19.21
CA GLU A 67 13.31 -3.00 -18.16
C GLU A 67 12.72 -1.72 -18.76
N LEU A 68 11.50 -1.39 -18.37
CA LEU A 68 10.92 -0.09 -18.61
C LEU A 68 11.39 0.86 -17.50
N PRO A 69 12.06 1.97 -17.82
CA PRO A 69 12.61 2.87 -16.81
C PRO A 69 11.50 3.51 -15.98
N GLN A 70 11.69 3.59 -14.67
CA GLN A 70 10.80 4.29 -13.75
C GLN A 70 10.92 5.82 -13.88
N ASN A 71 12.10 6.31 -14.22
CA ASN A 71 12.39 7.72 -14.41
C ASN A 71 12.82 7.98 -15.86
N PHE A 72 12.09 8.84 -16.54
CA PHE A 72 12.34 9.19 -17.93
C PHE A 72 13.31 10.37 -18.11
N ALA A 73 13.67 11.08 -17.04
CA ALA A 73 14.55 12.24 -17.11
C ALA A 73 15.92 11.97 -17.78
N PRO A 74 16.57 10.81 -17.60
CA PRO A 74 17.82 10.50 -18.30
C PRO A 74 17.70 10.48 -19.83
N PHE A 75 16.52 10.25 -20.36
CA PHE A 75 16.22 10.12 -21.79
C PHE A 75 15.77 11.43 -22.44
N ALA A 76 15.82 12.56 -21.72
CA ALA A 76 15.31 13.85 -22.17
C ALA A 76 15.89 14.34 -23.51
N ASN A 77 17.13 13.97 -23.81
CA ASN A 77 17.83 14.35 -25.05
C ASN A 77 17.63 13.37 -26.20
N GLU A 78 17.06 12.19 -25.95
CA GLU A 78 16.77 11.19 -26.97
C GLU A 78 15.56 11.60 -27.80
N THR A 79 15.46 11.02 -29.01
CA THR A 79 14.34 11.24 -29.92
C THR A 79 13.27 10.16 -29.76
N VAL A 80 12.09 10.39 -30.33
CA VAL A 80 11.00 9.40 -30.39
C VAL A 80 11.48 8.11 -31.05
N SER A 81 12.22 8.21 -32.17
CA SER A 81 12.77 7.04 -32.87
C SER A 81 13.81 6.28 -32.04
N ASP A 82 14.60 6.95 -31.19
CA ASP A 82 15.58 6.33 -30.31
C ASP A 82 14.88 5.49 -29.23
N ILE A 83 13.85 6.04 -28.59
CA ILE A 83 13.06 5.32 -27.58
C ILE A 83 12.37 4.09 -28.21
N LEU A 84 11.82 4.22 -29.40
CA LEU A 84 11.21 3.11 -30.13
C LEU A 84 12.24 2.07 -30.61
N GLY A 85 13.53 2.44 -30.65
CA GLY A 85 14.61 1.57 -31.12
C GLY A 85 14.64 1.39 -32.63
N VAL A 86 14.06 2.31 -33.38
CA VAL A 86 13.91 2.21 -34.86
C VAL A 86 14.81 3.17 -35.63
N THR A 87 15.55 4.05 -34.95
CA THR A 87 16.40 5.10 -35.57
C THR A 87 17.34 4.54 -36.62
N ALA A 88 18.03 3.43 -36.34
CA ALA A 88 18.99 2.84 -37.28
C ALA A 88 18.30 2.35 -38.56
N LYS A 89 17.13 1.70 -38.45
CA LYS A 89 16.33 1.21 -39.56
C LYS A 89 15.74 2.35 -40.37
N LEU A 90 15.21 3.40 -39.73
CA LEU A 90 14.66 4.58 -40.39
C LEU A 90 15.72 5.30 -41.21
N ARG A 91 16.90 5.54 -40.64
CA ARG A 91 18.04 6.15 -41.36
C ARG A 91 18.53 5.28 -42.52
N ALA A 92 18.55 3.97 -42.34
CA ALA A 92 18.92 3.04 -43.40
C ALA A 92 17.88 3.09 -44.54
N LEU A 93 16.58 3.09 -44.23
CA LEU A 93 15.50 3.22 -45.20
C LEU A 93 15.62 4.54 -45.99
N GLU A 94 15.83 5.66 -45.33
CA GLU A 94 16.00 6.97 -46.00
C GLU A 94 17.15 6.94 -47.00
N LYS A 95 18.35 6.49 -46.58
CA LYS A 95 19.52 6.40 -47.49
C LYS A 95 19.28 5.49 -48.67
N VAL A 96 18.61 4.35 -48.49
CA VAL A 96 18.29 3.42 -49.60
C VAL A 96 17.29 4.06 -50.54
N MET A 97 16.26 4.75 -50.05
CA MET A 97 15.28 5.46 -50.86
C MET A 97 15.89 6.62 -51.65
N GLU A 98 16.89 7.31 -51.09
CA GLU A 98 17.65 8.38 -51.77
C GLU A 98 18.68 7.84 -52.75
N GLY A 99 18.86 6.52 -52.86
CA GLY A 99 19.82 5.91 -53.76
C GLY A 99 21.29 5.97 -53.30
N VAL A 100 21.55 6.39 -52.04
CA VAL A 100 22.91 6.48 -51.45
C VAL A 100 23.16 5.38 -50.44
N GLY A 101 22.22 4.43 -50.32
CA GLY A 101 22.30 3.32 -49.38
C GLY A 101 23.42 2.32 -49.71
N THR A 102 24.06 1.80 -48.69
CA THR A 102 25.11 0.79 -48.77
C THR A 102 24.56 -0.60 -48.46
N ASN A 103 25.34 -1.65 -48.75
CA ASN A 103 24.99 -3.03 -48.34
C ASN A 103 24.79 -3.14 -46.80
N LYS A 104 25.48 -2.32 -46.04
CA LYS A 104 25.30 -2.27 -44.57
C LYS A 104 23.92 -1.69 -44.21
N ASP A 105 23.44 -0.70 -44.93
CA ASP A 105 22.12 -0.10 -44.69
C ASP A 105 21.01 -1.11 -45.05
N LEU A 106 21.17 -1.87 -46.15
CA LEU A 106 20.26 -2.97 -46.51
C LEU A 106 20.22 -4.06 -45.43
N LEU A 107 21.38 -4.46 -44.89
CA LEU A 107 21.44 -5.42 -43.79
C LEU A 107 20.82 -4.88 -42.49
N THR A 108 20.94 -3.58 -42.22
CA THR A 108 20.33 -2.94 -41.06
C THR A 108 18.81 -2.86 -41.21
N LEU A 109 18.33 -2.64 -42.41
CA LEU A 109 16.90 -2.60 -42.72
C LEU A 109 16.23 -3.98 -42.54
N ASP A 110 16.95 -5.07 -42.87
CA ASP A 110 16.52 -6.45 -42.65
C ASP A 110 15.15 -6.74 -43.29
N ASP A 111 14.98 -6.33 -44.57
CA ASP A 111 13.73 -6.41 -45.35
C ASP A 111 12.51 -5.69 -44.73
N ASP A 112 12.69 -4.86 -43.72
CA ASP A 112 11.62 -4.17 -43.00
C ASP A 112 11.27 -2.81 -43.65
N TRP A 113 10.84 -2.89 -44.93
CA TRP A 113 10.51 -1.72 -45.76
C TRP A 113 9.34 -0.88 -45.25
N GLU A 114 8.43 -1.50 -44.49
CA GLU A 114 7.25 -0.86 -43.92
C GLU A 114 7.51 -0.28 -42.50
N ILE A 115 8.74 -0.34 -41.99
CA ILE A 115 9.08 0.07 -40.60
C ILE A 115 8.54 1.44 -40.22
N LYS A 116 8.59 2.41 -41.16
CA LYS A 116 8.09 3.77 -40.94
C LYS A 116 6.57 3.78 -40.78
N ASN A 117 5.86 3.12 -41.72
CA ASN A 117 4.40 3.06 -41.71
C ASN A 117 3.86 2.25 -40.51
N ASP A 118 4.49 1.14 -40.20
CA ASP A 118 4.06 0.29 -39.09
C ASP A 118 4.33 0.97 -37.72
N THR A 119 5.47 1.65 -37.59
CA THR A 119 5.76 2.44 -36.38
C THR A 119 4.78 3.62 -36.25
N GLN A 120 4.43 4.27 -37.36
CA GLN A 120 3.44 5.35 -37.36
C GLN A 120 2.05 4.86 -36.92
N LYS A 121 1.61 3.70 -37.40
CA LYS A 121 0.34 3.07 -36.97
C LYS A 121 0.36 2.73 -35.45
N LEU A 122 1.50 2.30 -34.91
CA LEU A 122 1.64 2.05 -33.46
C LEU A 122 1.52 3.33 -32.66
N LEU A 123 2.14 4.44 -33.12
CA LEU A 123 2.00 5.76 -32.51
C LEU A 123 0.56 6.27 -32.57
N GLU A 124 -0.14 6.09 -33.70
CA GLU A 124 -1.55 6.47 -33.85
C GLU A 124 -2.46 5.71 -32.86
N LYS A 125 -2.25 4.40 -32.67
CA LYS A 125 -2.96 3.60 -31.66
C LYS A 125 -2.73 4.07 -30.22
N ALA A 126 -1.58 4.70 -29.96
CA ALA A 126 -1.23 5.25 -28.67
C ALA A 126 -1.66 6.73 -28.49
N ASP A 127 -2.43 7.31 -29.44
CA ASP A 127 -2.74 8.74 -29.52
C ASP A 127 -1.50 9.64 -29.62
N LEU A 128 -0.42 9.12 -30.22
CA LEU A 128 0.86 9.80 -30.42
C LEU A 128 1.18 10.05 -31.90
N GLY A 129 0.22 9.84 -32.81
CA GLY A 129 0.41 9.97 -34.26
C GLY A 129 0.84 11.35 -34.75
N HIS A 130 0.70 12.37 -33.90
CA HIS A 130 1.15 13.74 -34.15
C HIS A 130 2.65 13.97 -33.86
N LEU A 131 3.37 12.97 -33.33
CA LEU A 131 4.78 13.09 -32.99
C LEU A 131 5.67 12.74 -34.18
N ASP A 132 6.61 13.64 -34.47
CA ASP A 132 7.69 13.36 -35.43
C ASP A 132 8.74 12.44 -34.78
N PHE A 133 9.35 11.56 -35.59
CA PHE A 133 10.37 10.61 -35.14
C PHE A 133 11.62 11.28 -34.54
N ASP A 134 11.97 12.49 -35.03
CA ASP A 134 13.13 13.26 -34.54
C ASP A 134 12.81 14.20 -33.38
N ARG A 135 11.54 14.21 -32.92
CA ARG A 135 11.13 15.04 -31.79
C ARG A 135 11.78 14.55 -30.50
N ARG A 136 12.35 15.49 -29.72
CA ARG A 136 13.01 15.17 -28.44
C ARG A 136 12.02 14.90 -27.32
N ILE A 137 12.36 13.96 -26.45
CA ILE A 137 11.56 13.56 -25.29
C ILE A 137 11.32 14.73 -24.32
N SER A 138 12.31 15.63 -24.15
CA SER A 138 12.18 16.82 -23.29
C SER A 138 11.04 17.76 -23.68
N SER A 139 10.54 17.68 -24.92
CA SER A 139 9.45 18.52 -25.41
C SER A 139 8.06 17.86 -25.24
N LEU A 140 8.01 16.62 -24.76
CA LEU A 140 6.77 15.85 -24.56
C LEU A 140 6.19 16.09 -23.16
N SER A 141 4.89 15.99 -23.05
CA SER A 141 4.23 15.92 -21.74
C SER A 141 4.56 14.60 -21.03
N GLY A 142 4.42 14.54 -19.71
CA GLY A 142 4.66 13.31 -18.95
C GLY A 142 3.78 12.15 -19.39
N GLY A 143 2.52 12.42 -19.80
CA GLY A 143 1.61 11.40 -20.32
C GLY A 143 2.05 10.86 -21.69
N GLU A 144 2.44 11.75 -22.63
CA GLU A 144 2.98 11.36 -23.94
C GLU A 144 4.26 10.53 -23.79
N THR A 145 5.16 10.97 -22.91
CA THR A 145 6.38 10.23 -22.61
C THR A 145 6.10 8.82 -22.13
N SER A 146 5.21 8.66 -21.17
CA SER A 146 4.83 7.34 -20.64
C SER A 146 4.23 6.45 -21.72
N LYS A 147 3.26 6.96 -22.51
CA LYS A 147 2.65 6.24 -23.64
C LYS A 147 3.70 5.78 -24.66
N LEU A 148 4.69 6.65 -24.97
CA LEU A 148 5.77 6.33 -25.90
C LEU A 148 6.65 5.17 -25.38
N PHE A 149 7.04 5.21 -24.11
CA PHE A 149 7.83 4.13 -23.51
C PHE A 149 7.08 2.80 -23.49
N PHE A 150 5.77 2.80 -23.20
CA PHE A 150 4.95 1.58 -23.31
C PHE A 150 4.87 1.09 -24.75
N THR A 151 4.68 1.98 -25.71
CA THR A 151 4.64 1.63 -27.13
C THR A 151 5.97 1.03 -27.62
N SER A 152 7.12 1.47 -27.04
CA SER A 152 8.42 0.90 -27.38
C SER A 152 8.57 -0.60 -27.11
N LEU A 153 7.75 -1.17 -26.21
CA LEU A 153 7.74 -2.61 -25.99
C LEU A 153 7.19 -3.38 -27.19
N LEU A 154 6.28 -2.77 -27.97
CA LEU A 154 5.72 -3.39 -29.19
C LEU A 154 6.72 -3.39 -30.35
N THR A 155 7.63 -2.41 -30.40
CA THR A 155 8.68 -2.36 -31.41
C THR A 155 9.88 -3.22 -31.04
N LYS A 156 10.32 -3.19 -29.77
CA LYS A 156 11.49 -3.93 -29.27
C LYS A 156 11.22 -5.41 -29.01
N LYS A 157 9.95 -5.80 -28.80
CA LYS A 157 9.47 -7.19 -28.62
C LYS A 157 10.33 -8.04 -27.68
N PRO A 158 10.57 -7.62 -26.42
CA PRO A 158 11.33 -8.43 -25.49
C PRO A 158 10.57 -9.72 -25.15
N ASP A 159 11.31 -10.80 -24.82
CA ASP A 159 10.71 -12.05 -24.34
C ASP A 159 10.06 -11.87 -22.96
N LEU A 160 10.64 -10.97 -22.11
CA LEU A 160 10.09 -10.55 -20.83
C LEU A 160 10.32 -9.05 -20.63
N ALA A 161 9.24 -8.30 -20.50
CA ALA A 161 9.30 -6.90 -20.06
C ALA A 161 9.14 -6.80 -18.55
N LEU A 162 10.01 -6.01 -17.93
CA LEU A 162 10.07 -5.76 -16.51
C LEU A 162 9.61 -4.31 -16.23
N MET A 163 8.70 -4.11 -15.29
CA MET A 163 8.20 -2.79 -14.92
C MET A 163 8.23 -2.64 -13.40
N ASP A 164 8.83 -1.57 -12.91
CA ASP A 164 8.84 -1.22 -11.48
C ASP A 164 7.93 -0.03 -11.23
N GLU A 165 6.79 -0.26 -10.55
CA GLU A 165 5.77 0.74 -10.20
C GLU A 165 5.35 1.65 -11.37
N PRO A 166 4.90 1.09 -12.51
CA PRO A 166 4.62 1.87 -13.72
C PRO A 166 3.42 2.82 -13.58
N THR A 167 2.61 2.69 -12.53
CA THR A 167 1.47 3.58 -12.24
C THR A 167 1.84 4.83 -11.45
N ASN A 168 3.08 4.91 -10.92
CA ASN A 168 3.51 6.08 -10.16
C ASN A 168 3.58 7.31 -11.06
N HIS A 169 3.09 8.43 -10.54
CA HIS A 169 3.03 9.74 -11.23
C HIS A 169 2.14 9.79 -12.47
N LEU A 170 1.43 8.71 -12.82
CA LEU A 170 0.45 8.74 -13.90
C LEU A 170 -0.89 9.32 -13.41
N ASP A 171 -1.48 10.19 -14.22
CA ASP A 171 -2.85 10.62 -14.02
C ASP A 171 -3.85 9.52 -14.43
N ALA A 172 -5.15 9.76 -14.18
CA ALA A 172 -6.18 8.75 -14.43
C ALA A 172 -6.24 8.32 -15.92
N GLU A 173 -6.03 9.25 -16.86
CA GLU A 173 -6.05 8.95 -18.30
C GLU A 173 -4.87 8.06 -18.70
N SER A 174 -3.67 8.38 -18.24
CA SER A 174 -2.46 7.59 -18.51
C SER A 174 -2.51 6.21 -17.85
N ARG A 175 -3.15 6.08 -16.68
CA ARG A 175 -3.40 4.77 -16.03
C ARG A 175 -4.36 3.91 -16.85
N GLU A 176 -5.46 4.47 -17.32
CA GLU A 176 -6.40 3.72 -18.18
C GLU A 176 -5.74 3.24 -19.47
N PHE A 177 -4.90 4.10 -20.09
CA PHE A 177 -4.08 3.69 -21.24
C PHE A 177 -3.16 2.51 -20.88
N LEU A 178 -2.45 2.57 -19.76
CA LEU A 178 -1.57 1.49 -19.29
C LEU A 178 -2.35 0.19 -19.08
N TYR A 179 -3.52 0.25 -18.47
CA TYR A 179 -4.35 -0.94 -18.25
C TYR A 179 -4.82 -1.56 -19.57
N GLY A 180 -5.24 -0.74 -20.53
CA GLY A 180 -5.57 -1.18 -21.88
C GLY A 180 -4.38 -1.83 -22.58
N PHE A 181 -3.22 -1.17 -22.55
CA PHE A 181 -1.97 -1.67 -23.09
C PHE A 181 -1.59 -3.05 -22.52
N ILE A 182 -1.61 -3.21 -21.19
CA ILE A 182 -1.27 -4.49 -20.54
C ILE A 182 -2.23 -5.61 -20.91
N LYS A 183 -3.52 -5.31 -21.10
CA LYS A 183 -4.51 -6.32 -21.55
C LYS A 183 -4.21 -6.84 -22.94
N GLU A 184 -3.75 -5.98 -23.84
CA GLU A 184 -3.53 -6.31 -25.25
C GLU A 184 -2.09 -6.74 -25.55
N TYR A 185 -1.14 -6.47 -24.66
CA TYR A 185 0.28 -6.76 -24.88
C TYR A 185 0.50 -8.28 -25.05
N PRO A 186 1.08 -8.71 -26.20
CA PRO A 186 1.22 -10.13 -26.51
C PRO A 186 2.39 -10.81 -25.79
N GLY A 187 3.38 -10.03 -25.32
CA GLY A 187 4.59 -10.54 -24.67
C GLY A 187 4.36 -10.85 -23.19
N LYS A 188 5.42 -11.32 -22.52
CA LYS A 188 5.36 -11.58 -21.09
C LYS A 188 5.76 -10.36 -20.28
N LEU A 189 5.08 -10.19 -19.14
CA LEU A 189 5.26 -9.07 -18.24
C LEU A 189 5.55 -9.56 -16.81
N LEU A 190 6.54 -8.96 -16.17
CA LEU A 190 6.73 -9.00 -14.72
C LEU A 190 6.61 -7.57 -14.19
N ILE A 191 5.59 -7.31 -13.40
CA ILE A 191 5.24 -5.96 -12.95
C ILE A 191 5.28 -5.92 -11.44
N ILE A 192 6.13 -5.05 -10.88
CA ILE A 192 6.03 -4.65 -9.47
C ILE A 192 5.00 -3.55 -9.41
N SER A 193 3.96 -3.73 -8.60
CA SER A 193 2.99 -2.67 -8.37
C SER A 193 2.22 -2.86 -7.06
N HIS A 194 1.73 -1.74 -6.53
CA HIS A 194 0.78 -1.68 -5.43
C HIS A 194 -0.62 -1.23 -5.91
N ASP A 195 -0.77 -0.99 -7.20
CA ASP A 195 -2.02 -0.65 -7.85
C ASP A 195 -2.92 -1.89 -7.98
N ARG A 196 -4.05 -1.87 -7.28
CA ARG A 196 -4.97 -2.99 -7.21
C ARG A 196 -5.65 -3.28 -8.53
N GLN A 197 -5.96 -2.25 -9.34
CA GLN A 197 -6.57 -2.40 -10.65
C GLN A 197 -5.59 -3.04 -11.61
N LEU A 198 -4.34 -2.60 -11.60
CA LEU A 198 -3.26 -3.21 -12.38
C LEU A 198 -3.05 -4.68 -12.00
N LEU A 199 -3.00 -4.98 -10.70
CA LEU A 199 -2.80 -6.35 -10.20
C LEU A 199 -4.00 -7.29 -10.51
N ARG A 200 -5.21 -6.76 -10.74
CA ARG A 200 -6.35 -7.58 -11.24
C ARG A 200 -6.16 -8.06 -12.68
N LEU A 201 -5.29 -7.40 -13.45
CA LEU A 201 -4.96 -7.81 -14.81
C LEU A 201 -3.92 -8.95 -14.84
N MET A 202 -3.28 -9.26 -13.70
CA MET A 202 -2.28 -10.31 -13.59
C MET A 202 -2.93 -11.70 -13.57
N GLU A 203 -2.20 -12.69 -14.10
CA GLU A 203 -2.61 -14.10 -14.12
C GLU A 203 -2.05 -14.88 -12.92
N GLU A 204 -0.96 -14.39 -12.35
CA GLU A 204 -0.36 -14.89 -11.12
C GLU A 204 0.28 -13.74 -10.34
N ILE A 205 0.35 -13.89 -9.01
CA ILE A 205 1.01 -12.93 -8.12
C ILE A 205 2.07 -13.65 -7.33
N ILE A 206 3.28 -13.08 -7.29
CA ILE A 206 4.38 -13.53 -6.44
C ILE A 206 4.52 -12.52 -5.30
N GLU A 207 4.35 -12.95 -4.06
CA GLU A 207 4.60 -12.13 -2.88
C GLU A 207 5.99 -12.41 -2.32
N ILE A 208 6.81 -11.36 -2.23
CA ILE A 208 8.11 -11.43 -1.55
C ILE A 208 7.94 -11.02 -0.10
N ARG A 209 8.29 -11.93 0.79
CA ARG A 209 8.44 -11.71 2.22
C ARG A 209 9.91 -11.88 2.59
N LYS A 210 10.34 -11.40 3.79
CA LYS A 210 11.76 -11.35 4.23
C LYS A 210 12.64 -12.52 3.82
N ASN A 211 12.12 -13.76 3.72
CA ASN A 211 12.91 -14.94 3.36
C ASN A 211 12.17 -15.93 2.46
N LYS A 212 11.07 -15.53 1.83
CA LYS A 212 10.24 -16.42 1.01
C LYS A 212 9.64 -15.66 -0.16
N ALA A 213 9.50 -16.36 -1.28
CA ALA A 213 8.62 -15.98 -2.36
C ALA A 213 7.43 -16.95 -2.35
N GLU A 214 6.22 -16.43 -2.22
CA GLU A 214 4.99 -17.22 -2.25
C GLU A 214 4.22 -16.93 -3.54
N LEU A 215 3.90 -17.97 -4.29
CA LEU A 215 3.20 -17.88 -5.58
C LEU A 215 1.70 -18.09 -5.35
N TYR A 216 0.90 -17.15 -5.81
CA TYR A 216 -0.56 -17.22 -5.84
C TYR A 216 -1.02 -17.32 -7.30
N GLY A 217 -1.67 -18.45 -7.63
CA GLY A 217 -2.09 -18.77 -9.00
C GLY A 217 -3.40 -18.08 -9.40
N GLY A 218 -3.45 -16.76 -9.35
CA GLY A 218 -4.61 -15.95 -9.72
C GLY A 218 -4.30 -14.45 -9.66
N ASN A 219 -5.33 -13.65 -9.93
CA ASN A 219 -5.24 -12.19 -9.90
C ASN A 219 -5.25 -11.63 -8.46
N PHE A 220 -5.30 -10.29 -8.35
CA PHE A 220 -5.31 -9.60 -7.06
C PHE A 220 -6.46 -10.03 -6.14
N ASP A 221 -7.66 -10.26 -6.66
CA ASP A 221 -8.80 -10.61 -5.83
C ASP A 221 -8.62 -12.01 -5.22
N PHE A 222 -8.10 -12.97 -5.99
CA PHE A 222 -7.72 -14.29 -5.48
C PHE A 222 -6.61 -14.18 -4.41
N TYR A 223 -5.56 -13.42 -4.68
CA TYR A 223 -4.48 -13.16 -3.72
C TYR A 223 -5.02 -12.58 -2.42
N ARG A 224 -5.86 -11.53 -2.49
CA ARG A 224 -6.47 -10.88 -1.33
C ARG A 224 -7.30 -11.87 -0.50
N ASP A 225 -8.15 -12.67 -1.14
CA ASP A 225 -8.98 -13.65 -0.45
C ASP A 225 -8.15 -14.72 0.28
N GLN A 226 -7.05 -15.17 -0.30
CA GLN A 226 -6.14 -16.10 0.35
C GLN A 226 -5.44 -15.45 1.56
N ARG A 227 -4.95 -14.22 1.39
CA ARG A 227 -4.33 -13.45 2.47
C ARG A 227 -5.31 -13.18 3.63
N ASP A 228 -6.54 -12.84 3.33
CA ASP A 228 -7.57 -12.62 4.34
C ASP A 228 -7.90 -13.90 5.12
N LYS A 229 -7.93 -15.07 4.46
CA LYS A 229 -8.07 -16.37 5.14
C LYS A 229 -6.88 -16.64 6.06
N GLU A 230 -5.64 -16.41 5.60
CA GLU A 230 -4.43 -16.55 6.42
C GLU A 230 -4.46 -15.62 7.65
N LYS A 231 -4.82 -14.34 7.45
CA LYS A 231 -4.95 -13.36 8.55
C LYS A 231 -6.01 -13.79 9.56
N LYS A 232 -7.18 -14.21 9.10
CA LYS A 232 -8.26 -14.70 9.97
C LYS A 232 -7.82 -15.94 10.75
N ALA A 233 -7.11 -16.87 10.12
CA ALA A 233 -6.59 -18.07 10.80
C ALA A 233 -5.59 -17.70 11.91
N LYS A 234 -4.65 -16.80 11.66
CA LYS A 234 -3.69 -16.29 12.65
C LYS A 234 -4.40 -15.61 13.81
N MET A 235 -5.39 -14.75 13.54
CA MET A 235 -6.19 -14.09 14.58
C MET A 235 -6.98 -15.08 15.43
N THR A 236 -7.57 -16.09 14.82
CA THR A 236 -8.28 -17.15 15.53
C THR A 236 -7.35 -17.95 16.43
N ALA A 237 -6.15 -18.29 15.93
CA ALA A 237 -5.13 -18.98 16.73
C ALA A 237 -4.69 -18.12 17.94
N PHE A 238 -4.47 -16.81 17.73
CA PHE A 238 -4.12 -15.88 18.82
C PHE A 238 -5.24 -15.82 19.89
N ARG A 239 -6.51 -15.63 19.49
CA ARG A 239 -7.64 -15.58 20.41
C ARG A 239 -7.80 -16.90 21.18
N PHE A 240 -7.54 -18.02 20.53
CA PHE A 240 -7.56 -19.33 21.18
C PHE A 240 -6.44 -19.47 22.22
N ALA A 241 -5.21 -19.06 21.87
CA ALA A 241 -4.07 -19.08 22.77
C ALA A 241 -4.30 -18.16 23.99
N GLU A 242 -4.85 -16.95 23.79
CA GLU A 242 -5.21 -16.03 24.87
C GLU A 242 -6.23 -16.62 25.84
N ARG A 243 -7.31 -17.22 25.31
CA ARG A 243 -8.32 -17.91 26.13
C ARG A 243 -7.72 -19.09 26.90
N THR A 244 -6.83 -19.85 26.28
CA THR A 244 -6.16 -20.99 26.90
C THR A 244 -5.23 -20.54 28.02
N TYR A 245 -4.48 -19.47 27.82
CA TYR A 245 -3.62 -18.88 28.86
C TYR A 245 -4.45 -18.38 30.05
N LYS A 246 -5.51 -17.59 29.82
CA LYS A 246 -6.43 -17.14 30.88
C LYS A 246 -7.05 -18.31 31.67
N LYS A 247 -7.47 -19.39 30.96
CA LYS A 247 -8.00 -20.60 31.62
C LYS A 247 -6.96 -21.33 32.46
N SER A 248 -5.69 -21.40 31.99
CA SER A 248 -4.64 -22.11 32.72
C SER A 248 -4.27 -21.38 34.01
N ILE A 249 -4.21 -20.04 34.00
CA ILE A 249 -4.02 -19.23 35.21
C ILE A 249 -5.16 -19.46 36.20
N LYS A 250 -6.42 -19.31 35.76
CA LYS A 250 -7.58 -19.49 36.63
C LYS A 250 -7.64 -20.90 37.24
N LYS A 251 -7.23 -21.93 36.48
CA LYS A 251 -7.15 -23.30 36.99
C LYS A 251 -6.03 -23.47 38.04
N GLN A 252 -4.89 -22.83 37.84
CA GLN A 252 -3.81 -22.82 38.82
C GLN A 252 -4.24 -22.15 40.14
N GLU A 253 -4.87 -20.98 40.07
CA GLU A 253 -5.39 -20.25 41.23
C GLU A 253 -6.44 -21.07 41.98
N SER A 254 -7.44 -21.61 41.28
CA SER A 254 -8.48 -22.46 41.88
C SER A 254 -7.92 -23.70 42.58
N THR A 255 -6.85 -24.31 42.03
CA THR A 255 -6.17 -25.46 42.65
C THR A 255 -5.44 -25.04 43.93
N LEU A 256 -4.79 -23.85 43.93
CA LEU A 256 -4.16 -23.31 45.15
C LEU A 256 -5.17 -23.02 46.24
N ASP A 257 -6.32 -22.43 45.90
CA ASP A 257 -7.37 -22.10 46.84
C ASP A 257 -8.07 -23.36 47.40
N ALA A 258 -8.33 -24.34 46.53
CA ALA A 258 -8.86 -25.65 46.96
C ALA A 258 -7.92 -26.35 47.94
N HIS A 259 -6.61 -26.32 47.68
CA HIS A 259 -5.63 -26.89 48.61
C HIS A 259 -5.60 -26.13 49.96
N ARG A 260 -5.66 -24.81 49.97
CA ARG A 260 -5.74 -23.99 51.21
C ARG A 260 -6.98 -24.33 52.00
N LYS A 261 -8.14 -24.43 51.34
CA LYS A 261 -9.43 -24.84 52.00
C LYS A 261 -9.35 -26.26 52.56
N ASN A 262 -8.88 -27.23 51.77
CA ASN A 262 -8.78 -28.63 52.18
C ASN A 262 -7.76 -28.81 53.32
N SER A 263 -6.68 -28.08 53.35
CA SER A 263 -5.69 -28.10 54.43
C SER A 263 -6.31 -27.62 55.77
N LYS A 264 -7.09 -26.51 55.73
CA LYS A 264 -7.83 -26.04 56.92
C LYS A 264 -8.86 -27.05 57.41
N ILE A 265 -9.66 -27.64 56.53
CA ILE A 265 -10.65 -28.66 56.83
C ILE A 265 -9.96 -29.91 57.40
N GLY A 266 -8.85 -30.34 56.80
CA GLY A 266 -8.06 -31.49 57.24
C GLY A 266 -7.53 -31.32 58.66
N ALA A 267 -7.00 -30.13 58.98
CA ALA A 267 -6.50 -29.77 60.33
C ALA A 267 -7.63 -29.79 61.37
N ALA A 268 -8.80 -29.22 61.04
CA ALA A 268 -9.96 -29.22 61.95
C ALA A 268 -10.50 -30.66 62.20
N LYS A 269 -10.62 -31.50 61.17
CA LYS A 269 -11.03 -32.89 61.29
C LYS A 269 -10.04 -33.74 62.09
N ALA A 270 -8.74 -33.50 61.95
CA ALA A 270 -7.71 -34.21 62.68
C ALA A 270 -7.77 -33.90 64.21
N LYS A 271 -8.08 -32.66 64.54
CA LYS A 271 -8.26 -32.20 65.94
C LYS A 271 -9.52 -32.80 66.55
N ALA A 272 -10.61 -32.88 65.80
CA ALA A 272 -11.90 -33.45 66.27
C ALA A 272 -11.90 -34.98 66.45
N ARG A 273 -11.01 -35.73 65.77
CA ARG A 273 -10.96 -37.21 65.81
C ARG A 273 -9.83 -37.80 66.62
N ASN A 274 -9.10 -37.05 67.44
CA ASN A 274 -7.98 -37.47 68.29
C ASN A 274 -6.98 -38.46 67.65
N PHE A 275 -6.60 -38.20 66.34
CA PHE A 275 -5.60 -39.06 65.67
C PHE A 275 -4.21 -38.87 66.32
N SER A 276 -3.41 -39.93 66.34
CA SER A 276 -2.03 -39.86 66.79
C SER A 276 -1.20 -38.90 65.92
N LYS A 277 -0.27 -38.15 66.53
CA LYS A 277 0.61 -37.21 65.80
C LYS A 277 1.31 -37.82 64.59
N ALA A 278 1.71 -39.11 64.67
CA ALA A 278 2.36 -39.83 63.58
C ALA A 278 1.45 -39.99 62.32
N ILE A 279 0.16 -40.31 62.52
CA ILE A 279 -0.81 -40.45 61.42
C ILE A 279 -1.10 -39.09 60.77
N ILE A 280 -1.24 -38.05 61.59
CA ILE A 280 -1.45 -36.67 61.09
C ILE A 280 -0.26 -36.21 60.25
N ASN A 281 0.97 -36.40 60.74
CA ASN A 281 2.19 -36.01 60.01
C ASN A 281 2.32 -36.78 58.69
N ARG A 282 2.07 -38.08 58.64
CA ARG A 282 2.13 -38.89 57.43
C ARG A 282 1.11 -38.47 56.36
N ARG A 283 -0.11 -38.14 56.76
CA ARG A 283 -1.15 -37.61 55.87
C ARG A 283 -0.80 -36.23 55.35
N LYS A 284 -0.26 -35.38 56.18
CA LYS A 284 0.21 -34.03 55.82
C LYS A 284 1.34 -34.10 54.77
N MET A 285 2.36 -34.94 55.02
CA MET A 285 3.47 -35.13 54.08
C MET A 285 2.98 -35.61 52.70
N ARG A 286 2.11 -36.63 52.65
CA ARG A 286 1.53 -37.12 51.38
C ARG A 286 0.71 -36.06 50.65
N ALA A 287 -0.07 -35.25 51.37
CA ALA A 287 -0.84 -34.14 50.79
C ALA A 287 0.08 -33.05 50.22
N GLU A 288 1.16 -32.72 50.93
CA GLU A 288 2.15 -31.75 50.49
C GLU A 288 2.93 -32.22 49.25
N GLU A 289 3.34 -33.48 49.16
CA GLU A 289 3.97 -34.08 48.00
C GLU A 289 3.04 -34.06 46.76
N THR A 290 1.80 -34.46 46.94
CA THR A 290 0.79 -34.45 45.88
C THR A 290 0.57 -33.01 45.40
N PHE A 291 0.49 -32.06 46.31
CA PHE A 291 0.32 -30.65 45.99
C PHE A 291 1.55 -30.06 45.25
N LYS A 292 2.77 -30.37 45.72
CA LYS A 292 4.00 -29.98 45.01
C LYS A 292 4.02 -30.50 43.57
N ARG A 293 3.60 -31.76 43.36
CA ARG A 293 3.53 -32.33 42.00
C ARG A 293 2.48 -31.62 41.14
N LEU A 294 1.27 -31.38 41.67
CA LEU A 294 0.21 -30.64 40.97
C LEU A 294 0.61 -29.21 40.65
N LYS A 295 1.22 -28.48 41.59
CA LYS A 295 1.74 -27.13 41.37
C LYS A 295 2.76 -27.11 40.25
N LYS A 296 3.69 -28.07 40.18
CA LYS A 296 4.68 -28.17 39.10
C LYS A 296 4.03 -28.47 37.75
N VAL A 297 3.00 -29.31 37.70
CA VAL A 297 2.24 -29.61 36.48
C VAL A 297 1.49 -28.36 35.98
N HIS A 298 0.78 -27.64 36.87
CA HIS A 298 0.07 -26.43 36.48
C HIS A 298 1.01 -25.31 36.03
N ALA A 299 2.15 -25.13 36.73
CA ALA A 299 3.17 -24.17 36.30
C ALA A 299 3.65 -24.45 34.85
N LYS A 300 4.00 -25.70 34.55
CA LYS A 300 4.36 -26.09 33.17
C LYS A 300 3.24 -25.86 32.16
N CYS A 301 1.97 -26.04 32.53
CA CYS A 301 0.85 -25.76 31.63
C CYS A 301 0.69 -24.26 31.38
N VAL A 302 0.87 -23.42 32.41
CA VAL A 302 0.84 -21.95 32.29
C VAL A 302 2.00 -21.46 31.41
N ASP A 303 3.22 -21.97 31.64
CA ASP A 303 4.40 -21.61 30.85
C ASP A 303 4.21 -21.94 29.36
N ARG A 304 3.76 -23.17 29.06
CA ARG A 304 3.47 -23.57 27.67
C ARG A 304 2.40 -22.69 27.00
N ALA A 305 1.32 -22.38 27.74
CA ALA A 305 0.27 -21.53 27.22
C ALA A 305 0.74 -20.08 27.02
N ARG A 306 1.66 -19.60 27.86
CA ARG A 306 2.32 -18.30 27.72
C ARG A 306 3.21 -18.25 26.46
N ASP A 307 4.04 -19.26 26.26
CA ASP A 307 4.93 -19.35 25.09
C ASP A 307 4.12 -19.37 23.79
N GLU A 308 3.01 -20.13 23.75
CA GLU A 308 2.12 -20.17 22.59
C GLU A 308 1.41 -18.83 22.36
N LEU A 309 1.01 -18.14 23.44
CA LEU A 309 0.44 -16.79 23.35
C LEU A 309 1.46 -15.79 22.78
N ILE A 310 2.71 -15.82 23.25
CA ILE A 310 3.78 -14.95 22.74
C ILE A 310 4.04 -15.24 21.26
N ARG A 311 4.10 -16.52 20.88
CA ARG A 311 4.32 -16.94 19.48
C ARG A 311 3.20 -16.46 18.57
N THR A 312 1.94 -16.70 18.93
CA THR A 312 0.78 -16.32 18.12
C THR A 312 0.60 -14.80 18.08
N ARG A 313 0.90 -14.09 19.19
CA ARG A 313 0.91 -12.62 19.23
C ARG A 313 1.93 -12.03 18.27
N ALA A 314 3.13 -12.56 18.23
CA ALA A 314 4.17 -12.11 17.28
C ALA A 314 3.73 -12.27 15.83
N MET A 315 2.99 -13.35 15.49
CA MET A 315 2.44 -13.55 14.15
C MET A 315 1.37 -12.53 13.77
N VAL A 316 0.54 -12.09 14.71
CA VAL A 316 -0.51 -11.07 14.50
C VAL A 316 0.11 -9.68 14.39
N ILE A 317 1.09 -9.35 15.23
CA ILE A 317 1.81 -8.06 15.16
C ILE A 317 2.54 -7.93 13.81
N ALA A 318 3.15 -9.00 13.30
CA ALA A 318 3.80 -9.00 12.00
C ALA A 318 2.83 -8.73 10.82
N GLU A 319 1.52 -8.95 10.98
CA GLU A 319 0.49 -8.60 9.99
C GLU A 319 0.00 -7.14 10.09
N GLY A 320 0.49 -6.37 11.06
CA GLY A 320 0.25 -4.93 11.15
C GLY A 320 -1.22 -4.51 11.30
N MET A 321 -2.00 -5.21 12.12
CA MET A 321 -3.39 -4.81 12.38
C MET A 321 -3.42 -3.61 13.32
N MET A 322 -3.77 -2.45 12.79
CA MET A 322 -3.97 -1.21 13.52
C MET A 322 -5.44 -1.08 13.95
N HIS A 323 -5.69 -0.69 15.17
CA HIS A 323 -7.02 -0.35 15.68
C HIS A 323 -6.92 0.98 16.40
N ILE A 324 -7.57 2.01 15.87
CA ILE A 324 -7.52 3.37 16.40
C ILE A 324 -8.92 3.75 16.84
N GLU A 325 -9.11 3.91 18.14
CA GLU A 325 -10.31 4.54 18.70
C GLU A 325 -10.01 6.04 18.88
N LEU A 326 -10.77 6.89 18.20
CA LEU A 326 -10.66 8.34 18.26
C LEU A 326 -11.90 8.93 18.92
N GLN A 327 -11.71 9.98 19.72
CA GLN A 327 -12.81 10.83 20.13
C GLN A 327 -13.22 11.73 18.94
N PRO A 328 -14.53 11.90 18.69
CA PRO A 328 -15.01 12.76 17.61
C PRO A 328 -14.57 14.21 17.77
N SER A 329 -14.53 14.95 16.66
CA SER A 329 -14.22 16.39 16.68
C SER A 329 -15.24 17.14 17.54
N GLN A 330 -14.83 18.30 18.08
CA GLN A 330 -15.68 19.14 18.95
C GLN A 330 -16.64 20.05 18.18
N VAL A 331 -16.64 20.01 16.85
CA VAL A 331 -17.55 20.80 16.03
C VAL A 331 -18.99 20.32 16.22
N ALA A 332 -19.93 21.26 16.29
CA ALA A 332 -21.35 20.94 16.38
C ALA A 332 -21.79 20.12 15.17
N LYS A 333 -22.52 19.02 15.41
CA LYS A 333 -23.01 18.13 14.35
C LYS A 333 -23.74 18.92 13.25
N GLY A 334 -23.27 18.74 11.99
CA GLY A 334 -23.87 19.39 10.81
C GLY A 334 -23.47 20.86 10.62
N GLY A 335 -22.49 21.37 11.39
CA GLY A 335 -21.96 22.73 11.22
C GLY A 335 -21.13 22.86 9.94
N ASP A 336 -21.00 24.10 9.45
CA ASP A 336 -20.14 24.41 8.30
C ASP A 336 -18.67 24.36 8.70
N ILE A 337 -17.90 23.50 8.06
CA ILE A 337 -16.45 23.40 8.24
C ILE A 337 -15.74 24.39 7.31
N VAL A 338 -16.11 24.39 6.02
CA VAL A 338 -15.58 25.29 5.00
C VAL A 338 -16.71 25.80 4.11
N ASN A 339 -16.75 27.11 3.88
CA ASN A 339 -17.64 27.73 2.93
C ASN A 339 -16.81 28.60 1.97
N ALA A 340 -16.59 28.10 0.77
CA ALA A 340 -15.86 28.79 -0.28
C ALA A 340 -16.84 29.45 -1.24
N GLN A 341 -16.77 30.78 -1.36
CA GLN A 341 -17.68 31.58 -2.17
C GLN A 341 -16.92 32.28 -3.29
N THR A 342 -17.20 31.89 -4.53
CA THR A 342 -16.67 32.52 -5.76
C THR A 342 -15.16 32.71 -5.78
N ILE A 343 -14.40 31.74 -5.24
CA ILE A 343 -12.96 31.81 -5.10
C ILE A 343 -12.22 31.59 -6.44
N ASN A 344 -11.11 32.30 -6.61
CA ASN A 344 -10.12 32.03 -7.66
C ASN A 344 -8.72 32.40 -7.16
N TYR A 345 -7.71 31.83 -7.82
CA TYR A 345 -6.32 32.15 -7.63
C TYR A 345 -5.74 32.70 -8.93
N GLN A 346 -4.84 33.66 -8.84
CA GLN A 346 -4.18 34.30 -9.98
C GLN A 346 -2.66 34.12 -9.83
N PHE A 347 -2.02 33.69 -10.89
CA PHE A 347 -0.57 33.61 -10.95
C PHE A 347 0.06 34.99 -11.09
N GLU A 348 1.37 35.11 -10.87
CA GLU A 348 2.14 36.35 -11.00
C GLU A 348 2.03 36.97 -12.40
N ASN A 349 1.83 36.16 -13.44
CA ASN A 349 1.63 36.61 -14.81
C ASN A 349 0.21 37.19 -15.09
N GLY A 350 -0.65 37.25 -14.08
CA GLY A 350 -2.01 37.78 -14.18
C GLY A 350 -3.08 36.78 -14.65
N ASP A 351 -2.70 35.55 -14.98
CA ASP A 351 -3.64 34.53 -15.44
C ASP A 351 -4.40 33.90 -14.27
N ASN A 352 -5.72 33.73 -14.42
CA ASN A 352 -6.54 33.00 -13.46
C ASN A 352 -6.31 31.49 -13.58
N LEU A 353 -6.19 30.82 -12.44
CA LEU A 353 -6.05 29.36 -12.39
C LEU A 353 -7.27 28.65 -12.96
N TRP A 354 -8.46 29.13 -12.61
CA TRP A 354 -9.72 28.58 -13.10
C TRP A 354 -10.47 29.65 -13.90
N LYS A 355 -11.00 29.28 -15.08
CA LYS A 355 -11.82 30.22 -15.88
C LYS A 355 -13.12 30.59 -15.17
N LYS A 356 -13.75 29.61 -14.48
CA LYS A 356 -14.92 29.86 -13.65
C LYS A 356 -14.53 29.81 -12.17
N LYS A 357 -15.07 30.76 -11.40
CA LYS A 357 -14.86 30.85 -9.95
C LYS A 357 -15.46 29.62 -9.25
N LEU A 358 -14.80 29.12 -8.21
CA LEU A 358 -15.24 27.96 -7.46
C LEU A 358 -16.18 28.38 -6.34
N THR A 359 -17.27 27.64 -6.15
CA THR A 359 -18.19 27.77 -5.02
C THR A 359 -18.57 26.39 -4.53
N PHE A 360 -18.28 26.09 -3.27
CA PHE A 360 -18.60 24.82 -2.63
C PHE A 360 -18.63 24.96 -1.11
N LYS A 361 -19.28 24.01 -0.44
CA LYS A 361 -19.43 23.97 0.99
C LYS A 361 -19.11 22.58 1.52
N ILE A 362 -18.33 22.51 2.59
CA ILE A 362 -17.99 21.27 3.30
C ILE A 362 -18.60 21.37 4.69
N THR A 363 -19.39 20.36 5.07
CA THR A 363 -20.04 20.28 6.38
C THR A 363 -19.38 19.22 7.27
N ASP A 364 -19.69 19.26 8.57
CA ASP A 364 -19.15 18.28 9.52
C ASP A 364 -19.46 16.84 9.08
N ARG A 365 -18.44 15.97 9.19
CA ARG A 365 -18.45 14.56 8.79
C ARG A 365 -18.62 14.30 7.30
N ASP A 366 -18.54 15.31 6.47
CA ASP A 366 -18.48 15.13 5.04
C ASP A 366 -17.20 14.38 4.62
N ARG A 367 -17.35 13.53 3.60
CA ARG A 367 -16.26 12.78 3.00
C ARG A 367 -16.16 13.14 1.53
N TRP A 368 -15.15 13.94 1.20
CA TRP A 368 -14.97 14.49 -0.14
C TRP A 368 -13.79 13.86 -0.87
N HIS A 369 -14.00 13.50 -2.11
CA HIS A 369 -12.97 13.22 -3.10
C HIS A 369 -12.74 14.44 -3.98
N VAL A 370 -11.50 14.86 -4.16
CA VAL A 370 -11.12 15.91 -5.11
C VAL A 370 -10.46 15.27 -6.31
N ALA A 371 -11.21 15.18 -7.41
CA ALA A 371 -10.76 14.64 -8.68
C ALA A 371 -10.22 15.73 -9.60
N GLY A 372 -9.41 15.38 -10.59
CA GLY A 372 -8.94 16.28 -11.64
C GLY A 372 -7.60 15.88 -12.23
N LYS A 373 -7.35 16.29 -13.49
CA LYS A 373 -6.07 16.05 -14.18
C LYS A 373 -4.90 16.74 -13.47
N ASN A 374 -3.69 16.33 -13.78
CA ASN A 374 -2.50 17.04 -13.29
C ASN A 374 -2.51 18.49 -13.79
N GLY A 375 -2.15 19.43 -12.91
CA GLY A 375 -2.21 20.85 -13.21
C GLY A 375 -3.61 21.49 -13.20
N SER A 376 -4.67 20.79 -12.69
CA SER A 376 -6.02 21.35 -12.54
C SER A 376 -6.18 22.27 -11.32
N GLY A 377 -5.15 22.38 -10.47
CA GLY A 377 -5.18 23.26 -9.29
C GLY A 377 -5.54 22.56 -7.97
N LYS A 378 -5.46 21.21 -7.89
CA LYS A 378 -5.73 20.46 -6.66
C LYS A 378 -4.88 20.92 -5.47
N SER A 379 -3.56 20.98 -5.66
CA SER A 379 -2.64 21.43 -4.58
C SER A 379 -2.83 22.92 -4.24
N THR A 380 -3.20 23.76 -5.21
CA THR A 380 -3.53 25.17 -4.95
C THR A 380 -4.82 25.28 -4.12
N LEU A 381 -5.81 24.42 -4.40
CA LEU A 381 -7.03 24.37 -3.59
C LEU A 381 -6.71 23.99 -2.13
N ILE A 382 -5.84 23.00 -1.89
CA ILE A 382 -5.39 22.66 -0.53
C ILE A 382 -4.79 23.89 0.15
N LYS A 383 -3.83 24.58 -0.51
CA LYS A 383 -3.16 25.77 0.06
C LYS A 383 -4.15 26.90 0.39
N LEU A 384 -5.21 27.07 -0.42
CA LEU A 384 -6.27 28.03 -0.13
C LEU A 384 -7.10 27.61 1.10
N LEU A 385 -7.42 26.31 1.22
CA LEU A 385 -8.16 25.77 2.36
C LEU A 385 -7.38 25.83 3.67
N THR A 386 -6.06 25.66 3.59
CA THR A 386 -5.14 25.74 4.73
C THR A 386 -4.71 27.14 5.09
N LYS A 387 -5.16 28.13 4.30
CA LYS A 387 -4.77 29.56 4.44
C LYS A 387 -3.26 29.79 4.31
N GLU A 388 -2.55 28.94 3.58
CA GLU A 388 -1.15 29.19 3.18
C GLU A 388 -1.07 30.28 2.11
N ILE A 389 -2.11 30.39 1.28
CA ILE A 389 -2.28 31.43 0.28
C ILE A 389 -3.73 31.97 0.37
N ASP A 390 -3.90 33.26 0.08
CA ASP A 390 -5.23 33.87 0.04
C ASP A 390 -5.81 33.83 -1.37
N PRO A 391 -7.16 33.67 -1.51
CA PRO A 391 -7.81 33.78 -2.79
C PRO A 391 -7.75 35.23 -3.31
N VAL A 392 -7.42 35.43 -4.58
CA VAL A 392 -7.39 36.77 -5.19
C VAL A 392 -8.83 37.31 -5.39
N VAL A 393 -9.78 36.39 -5.59
CA VAL A 393 -11.20 36.71 -5.74
C VAL A 393 -11.99 35.78 -4.85
N GLY A 394 -13.06 36.31 -4.25
CA GLY A 394 -13.94 35.56 -3.37
C GLY A 394 -13.45 35.46 -1.93
N LYS A 395 -14.08 34.60 -1.14
CA LYS A 395 -13.79 34.41 0.28
C LYS A 395 -13.92 32.96 0.67
N ILE A 396 -13.05 32.53 1.58
CA ILE A 396 -13.16 31.23 2.26
C ILE A 396 -13.39 31.48 3.74
N ASP A 397 -14.59 31.15 4.20
CA ASP A 397 -14.93 31.12 5.60
C ASP A 397 -14.74 29.70 6.13
N SER A 398 -13.86 29.53 7.10
CA SER A 398 -13.59 28.23 7.74
C SER A 398 -13.80 28.34 9.24
N CYS A 399 -14.69 27.51 9.77
CA CYS A 399 -14.89 27.32 11.19
C CYS A 399 -13.99 26.21 11.79
N ALA A 400 -13.21 25.53 10.95
CA ALA A 400 -12.25 24.54 11.41
C ALA A 400 -11.16 25.21 12.27
N THR A 401 -11.07 24.82 13.51
CA THR A 401 -10.02 25.27 14.44
C THR A 401 -8.74 24.43 14.29
N ARG A 402 -8.89 23.18 13.84
CA ARG A 402 -7.80 22.22 13.65
C ARG A 402 -7.90 21.54 12.30
N ILE A 403 -6.97 21.85 11.42
CA ILE A 403 -6.82 21.20 10.12
C ILE A 403 -5.60 20.28 10.17
N GLY A 404 -5.81 18.99 9.94
CA GLY A 404 -4.74 18.01 9.78
C GLY A 404 -4.44 17.79 8.31
N ILE A 405 -3.14 17.81 7.94
CA ILE A 405 -2.72 17.62 6.55
C ILE A 405 -1.69 16.49 6.50
N ILE A 406 -1.93 15.55 5.59
CA ILE A 406 -0.92 14.58 5.15
C ILE A 406 -0.72 14.84 3.66
N ASP A 407 0.34 15.53 3.34
CA ASP A 407 0.75 15.81 1.97
C ASP A 407 1.58 14.65 1.40
N GLN A 408 1.79 14.64 0.10
CA GLN A 408 2.52 13.59 -0.63
C GLN A 408 3.91 13.30 -0.03
N ASN A 409 4.60 14.30 0.53
CA ASN A 409 5.94 14.18 1.11
C ASN A 409 5.92 13.96 2.62
N ILE A 410 4.73 14.01 3.26
CA ILE A 410 4.53 13.91 4.70
C ILE A 410 5.42 14.94 5.43
N THR A 411 5.34 16.21 5.02
CA THR A 411 6.15 17.32 5.56
C THR A 411 5.88 17.61 7.03
N LEU A 412 4.75 17.12 7.54
CA LEU A 412 4.42 17.09 8.96
C LEU A 412 5.55 16.49 9.81
N LEU A 413 6.28 15.50 9.30
CA LEU A 413 7.34 14.79 10.02
C LEU A 413 8.72 15.39 9.73
N LYS A 414 9.50 15.68 10.77
CA LYS A 414 10.89 16.11 10.64
C LYS A 414 11.81 14.88 10.49
N ASN A 415 12.44 14.74 9.34
CA ASN A 415 13.22 13.56 8.93
C ASN A 415 14.39 13.22 9.89
N ASP A 416 15.03 14.21 10.49
CA ASP A 416 16.20 14.01 11.37
C ASP A 416 15.81 13.69 12.81
N ARG A 417 14.53 13.84 13.18
CA ARG A 417 14.00 13.52 14.50
C ARG A 417 13.52 12.07 14.56
N THR A 418 13.47 11.53 15.78
CA THR A 418 12.85 10.23 16.04
C THR A 418 11.33 10.35 16.01
N ILE A 419 10.62 9.21 15.95
CA ILE A 419 9.17 9.18 16.02
C ILE A 419 8.69 9.82 17.32
N LEU A 420 9.30 9.45 18.46
CA LEU A 420 8.97 10.02 19.76
C LEU A 420 9.19 11.54 19.81
N GLN A 421 10.29 12.05 19.25
CA GLN A 421 10.55 13.48 19.18
C GLN A 421 9.57 14.23 18.29
N ASN A 422 9.07 13.58 17.23
CA ASN A 422 8.04 14.18 16.39
C ASN A 422 6.71 14.27 17.13
N ILE A 423 6.22 13.19 17.74
CA ILE A 423 4.93 13.21 18.45
C ILE A 423 4.92 14.20 19.62
N ILE A 424 6.01 14.33 20.38
CA ILE A 424 6.16 15.32 21.44
C ILE A 424 5.93 16.75 20.92
N SER A 425 6.32 17.04 19.67
CA SER A 425 6.13 18.38 19.09
C SER A 425 4.67 18.72 18.83
N TYR A 426 3.77 17.74 18.79
CA TYR A 426 2.34 17.90 18.52
C TYR A 426 1.46 17.60 19.74
N ALA A 427 2.04 16.96 20.76
CA ALA A 427 1.32 16.61 21.98
C ALA A 427 1.08 17.85 22.85
N PRO A 428 -0.05 17.92 23.59
CA PRO A 428 -0.25 18.88 24.65
C PRO A 428 0.84 18.77 25.73
N GLY A 429 1.23 19.90 26.33
CA GLY A 429 2.34 19.95 27.29
C GLY A 429 2.11 19.24 28.63
N ASP A 430 0.92 18.69 28.85
CA ASP A 430 0.50 17.96 30.05
C ASP A 430 0.60 16.42 29.87
N GLN A 431 0.90 15.91 28.68
CA GLN A 431 1.08 14.47 28.44
C GLN A 431 2.47 13.99 28.87
N THR A 432 2.50 12.85 29.56
CA THR A 432 3.75 12.20 29.97
C THR A 432 4.36 11.38 28.83
N ASP A 433 5.66 11.10 28.90
CA ASP A 433 6.35 10.20 27.94
C ASP A 433 5.69 8.81 27.86
N ASP A 434 5.14 8.32 28.98
CA ASP A 434 4.47 7.02 29.03
C ASP A 434 3.12 7.05 28.30
N ASP A 435 2.36 8.15 28.39
CA ASP A 435 1.11 8.33 27.63
C ASP A 435 1.39 8.34 26.13
N LEU A 436 2.42 9.06 25.70
CA LEU A 436 2.84 9.10 24.31
C LEU A 436 3.34 7.74 23.79
N ARG A 437 4.01 6.95 24.61
CA ARG A 437 4.41 5.57 24.28
C ARG A 437 3.20 4.66 24.10
N VAL A 438 2.21 4.77 24.98
CA VAL A 438 0.94 4.03 24.87
C VAL A 438 0.23 4.41 23.57
N GLN A 439 0.20 5.70 23.26
CA GLN A 439 -0.41 6.19 22.01
C GLN A 439 0.35 5.69 20.77
N LEU A 440 1.68 5.79 20.74
CA LEU A 440 2.51 5.22 19.68
C LEU A 440 2.30 3.70 19.51
N GLY A 441 2.05 2.99 20.61
CA GLY A 441 1.69 1.57 20.60
C GLY A 441 0.39 1.29 19.82
N ARG A 442 -0.61 2.20 19.82
CA ARG A 442 -1.83 2.09 18.99
C ARG A 442 -1.51 2.14 17.51
N PHE A 443 -0.43 2.86 17.11
CA PHE A 443 0.08 2.96 15.75
C PHE A 443 1.17 1.92 15.44
N LEU A 444 1.29 0.87 16.27
CA LEU A 444 2.22 -0.25 16.09
C LEU A 444 3.70 0.14 16.20
N PHE A 445 4.02 1.19 16.96
CA PHE A 445 5.39 1.52 17.32
C PHE A 445 5.66 1.09 18.76
N TYR A 446 6.55 0.12 18.94
CA TYR A 446 6.87 -0.48 20.23
C TYR A 446 8.37 -0.37 20.52
N ASP A 447 8.72 -0.34 21.77
CA ASP A 447 10.10 -0.43 22.28
C ASP A 447 11.11 0.43 21.51
N ASN A 448 12.01 -0.21 20.76
CA ASN A 448 13.05 0.47 19.99
C ASN A 448 12.56 1.19 18.75
N ASP A 449 11.36 0.89 18.25
CA ASP A 449 10.84 1.52 17.03
C ASP A 449 10.60 3.02 17.22
N ILE A 450 10.17 3.44 18.42
CA ILE A 450 9.92 4.86 18.74
C ILE A 450 11.15 5.74 18.64
N HIS A 451 12.35 5.15 18.75
CA HIS A 451 13.64 5.83 18.64
C HIS A 451 14.21 5.84 17.22
N LYS A 452 13.56 5.20 16.25
CA LYS A 452 13.95 5.28 14.84
C LYS A 452 13.79 6.71 14.32
N LYS A 453 14.77 7.20 13.57
CA LYS A 453 14.65 8.47 12.84
C LYS A 453 13.67 8.32 11.68
N VAL A 454 12.87 9.34 11.42
CA VAL A 454 11.84 9.34 10.36
C VAL A 454 12.43 9.02 8.99
N LYS A 455 13.64 9.49 8.67
CA LYS A 455 14.31 9.17 7.40
C LYS A 455 14.56 7.68 7.16
N ASN A 456 14.58 6.87 8.21
CA ASN A 456 14.81 5.43 8.15
C ASN A 456 13.51 4.62 8.13
N LEU A 457 12.36 5.28 8.12
CA LEU A 457 11.05 4.63 8.09
C LEU A 457 10.65 4.29 6.67
N SER A 458 9.97 3.15 6.51
CA SER A 458 9.23 2.83 5.28
C SER A 458 8.09 3.81 5.05
N GLY A 459 7.57 3.89 3.82
CA GLY A 459 6.42 4.75 3.50
C GLY A 459 5.22 4.51 4.43
N GLY A 460 4.86 3.25 4.68
CA GLY A 460 3.79 2.88 5.59
C GLY A 460 4.05 3.28 7.06
N GLU A 461 5.29 3.13 7.54
CA GLU A 461 5.67 3.60 8.88
C GLU A 461 5.60 5.12 8.97
N ARG A 462 6.00 5.86 7.93
CA ARG A 462 5.91 7.32 7.89
C ARG A 462 4.46 7.80 7.97
N VAL A 463 3.55 7.20 7.22
CA VAL A 463 2.11 7.53 7.28
C VAL A 463 1.55 7.24 8.67
N ARG A 464 1.87 6.09 9.27
CA ARG A 464 1.45 5.77 10.64
C ARG A 464 1.99 6.77 11.66
N ALA A 465 3.25 7.18 11.53
CA ALA A 465 3.86 8.20 12.40
C ALA A 465 3.19 9.57 12.22
N ALA A 466 2.83 9.93 10.97
CA ALA A 466 2.09 11.16 10.71
C ALA A 466 0.71 11.15 11.37
N PHE A 467 -0.03 10.05 11.25
CA PHE A 467 -1.31 9.90 11.97
C PHE A 467 -1.11 9.95 13.48
N ALA A 468 -0.08 9.31 14.03
CA ALA A 468 0.22 9.38 15.46
C ALA A 468 0.46 10.83 15.91
N CYS A 469 1.16 11.64 15.11
CA CYS A 469 1.38 13.06 15.39
C CYS A 469 0.11 13.90 15.27
N LEU A 470 -0.70 13.70 14.21
CA LEU A 470 -1.97 14.41 14.02
C LEU A 470 -2.98 14.13 15.13
N LEU A 471 -2.94 12.92 15.65
CA LEU A 471 -3.84 12.41 16.68
C LEU A 471 -3.17 12.36 18.07
N ALA A 472 -2.04 13.08 18.23
CA ALA A 472 -1.32 13.18 19.50
C ALA A 472 -2.17 13.82 20.60
N THR A 473 -3.09 14.69 20.24
CA THR A 473 -4.19 15.11 21.09
C THR A 473 -5.32 14.10 20.94
N ASP A 474 -5.95 13.63 21.99
CA ASP A 474 -7.07 12.67 21.91
C ASP A 474 -8.30 13.19 21.13
N ILE A 475 -8.25 14.41 20.61
CA ILE A 475 -9.28 15.07 19.83
C ILE A 475 -8.91 15.03 18.35
N ALA A 476 -9.78 14.47 17.51
CA ALA A 476 -9.62 14.43 16.07
C ALA A 476 -9.59 15.85 15.44
N PRO A 477 -8.83 16.07 14.34
CA PRO A 477 -8.94 17.30 13.54
C PRO A 477 -10.37 17.53 13.05
N ASP A 478 -10.78 18.79 12.91
CA ASP A 478 -12.10 19.14 12.36
C ASP A 478 -12.15 18.85 10.85
N LEU A 479 -11.02 19.02 10.17
CA LEU A 479 -10.83 18.70 8.76
C LEU A 479 -9.50 17.97 8.56
N LEU A 480 -9.56 16.77 7.99
CA LEU A 480 -8.40 15.99 7.60
C LEU A 480 -8.23 16.04 6.08
N ILE A 481 -7.12 16.60 5.61
CA ILE A 481 -6.76 16.71 4.20
C ILE A 481 -5.68 15.69 3.87
N LEU A 482 -5.92 14.87 2.85
CA LEU A 482 -5.00 13.83 2.41
C LEU A 482 -4.68 14.05 0.92
N ASP A 483 -3.43 14.33 0.59
CA ASP A 483 -2.97 14.53 -0.80
C ASP A 483 -2.14 13.33 -1.25
N GLU A 484 -2.74 12.48 -2.11
CA GLU A 484 -2.17 11.24 -2.64
C GLU A 484 -1.56 10.33 -1.53
N PRO A 485 -2.30 10.03 -0.46
CA PRO A 485 -1.74 9.35 0.71
C PRO A 485 -1.34 7.89 0.44
N ASN A 486 -1.77 7.32 -0.69
CA ASN A 486 -1.44 5.95 -1.11
C ASN A 486 -0.07 5.86 -1.77
N ASN A 487 0.46 6.99 -2.28
CA ASN A 487 1.73 6.99 -2.97
C ASN A 487 2.83 6.48 -2.03
N ASN A 488 3.68 5.60 -2.54
CA ASN A 488 4.76 4.96 -1.79
C ASN A 488 4.31 4.04 -0.63
N LEU A 489 3.01 3.70 -0.52
CA LEU A 489 2.53 2.66 0.40
C LEU A 489 2.50 1.30 -0.28
N ASP A 490 2.88 0.26 0.47
CA ASP A 490 2.61 -1.11 0.05
C ASP A 490 1.15 -1.51 0.33
N LEU A 491 0.72 -2.66 -0.17
CA LEU A 491 -0.66 -3.15 -0.03
C LEU A 491 -1.11 -3.27 1.44
N ASN A 492 -0.19 -3.59 2.36
CA ASN A 492 -0.48 -3.62 3.79
C ASN A 492 -0.67 -2.21 4.33
N GLY A 493 0.18 -1.26 3.97
CA GLY A 493 0.08 0.15 4.32
C GLY A 493 -1.23 0.77 3.82
N ILE A 494 -1.60 0.51 2.56
CA ILE A 494 -2.89 0.96 1.99
C ILE A 494 -4.07 0.37 2.79
N THR A 495 -4.02 -0.92 3.14
CA THR A 495 -5.08 -1.56 3.92
C THR A 495 -5.21 -0.94 5.32
N GLN A 496 -4.08 -0.67 5.98
CA GLN A 496 -4.06 -0.03 7.30
C GLN A 496 -4.62 1.39 7.25
N LEU A 497 -4.17 2.19 6.28
CA LEU A 497 -4.68 3.55 6.04
C LEU A 497 -6.19 3.54 5.81
N THR A 498 -6.66 2.66 4.92
CA THR A 498 -8.09 2.50 4.62
C THR A 498 -8.91 2.20 5.87
N ASN A 499 -8.44 1.26 6.72
CA ASN A 499 -9.15 0.91 7.96
C ASN A 499 -9.18 2.10 8.94
N THR A 500 -8.05 2.79 9.10
CA THR A 500 -7.96 3.99 9.94
C THR A 500 -8.95 5.07 9.50
N LEU A 501 -9.05 5.32 8.18
CA LEU A 501 -9.95 6.33 7.64
C LEU A 501 -11.43 5.90 7.70
N LYS A 502 -11.73 4.60 7.66
CA LYS A 502 -13.10 4.09 7.88
C LYS A 502 -13.60 4.39 9.28
N ASP A 503 -12.73 4.18 10.26
CA ASP A 503 -13.05 4.38 11.68
C ASP A 503 -13.01 5.87 12.09
N TYR A 504 -12.50 6.76 11.22
CA TYR A 504 -12.43 8.19 11.48
C TYR A 504 -13.78 8.87 11.29
N GLU A 505 -14.30 9.51 12.35
CA GLU A 505 -15.63 10.15 12.37
C GLU A 505 -15.62 11.65 12.00
N GLY A 506 -14.47 12.26 11.73
CA GLY A 506 -14.36 13.66 11.31
C GLY A 506 -14.54 13.88 9.81
N THR A 507 -14.45 15.14 9.40
CA THR A 507 -14.52 15.53 7.99
C THR A 507 -13.24 15.18 7.25
N ILE A 508 -13.34 14.56 6.08
CA ILE A 508 -12.21 14.12 5.26
C ILE A 508 -12.29 14.72 3.87
N LEU A 509 -11.17 15.26 3.40
CA LEU A 509 -10.97 15.66 2.02
C LEU A 509 -9.77 14.90 1.45
N VAL A 510 -9.99 14.11 0.40
CA VAL A 510 -8.96 13.24 -0.19
C VAL A 510 -8.74 13.58 -1.65
N ILE A 511 -7.49 13.74 -2.03
CA ILE A 511 -7.03 13.69 -3.40
C ILE A 511 -6.40 12.31 -3.61
N SER A 512 -6.93 11.52 -4.52
CA SER A 512 -6.34 10.22 -4.91
C SER A 512 -6.78 9.82 -6.31
N HIS A 513 -5.91 9.08 -6.99
CA HIS A 513 -6.20 8.43 -8.27
C HIS A 513 -6.53 6.94 -8.14
N ASP A 514 -6.51 6.40 -6.92
CA ASP A 514 -6.84 5.00 -6.62
C ASP A 514 -8.34 4.86 -6.33
N ARG A 515 -9.11 4.39 -7.33
CA ARG A 515 -10.57 4.18 -7.21
C ARG A 515 -10.93 3.18 -6.12
N ASP A 516 -10.17 2.09 -5.98
CA ASP A 516 -10.43 1.10 -4.93
C ASP A 516 -10.28 1.70 -3.53
N PHE A 517 -9.31 2.60 -3.35
CA PHE A 517 -9.13 3.30 -2.09
C PHE A 517 -10.28 4.27 -1.81
N ILE A 518 -10.70 5.04 -2.82
CA ILE A 518 -11.83 5.97 -2.74
C ILE A 518 -13.11 5.23 -2.34
N ASP A 519 -13.41 4.11 -3.02
CA ASP A 519 -14.57 3.27 -2.74
C ASP A 519 -14.48 2.63 -1.35
N ASP A 520 -13.31 2.11 -1.00
CA ASP A 520 -13.08 1.44 0.27
C ASP A 520 -13.27 2.35 1.48
N ILE A 521 -12.87 3.64 1.42
CA ILE A 521 -13.06 4.59 2.53
C ILE A 521 -14.46 5.24 2.54
N GLY A 522 -15.30 5.00 1.53
CA GLY A 522 -16.67 5.44 1.47
C GLY A 522 -16.80 6.96 1.34
N LEU A 523 -16.15 7.57 0.33
CA LEU A 523 -16.31 8.98 0.01
C LEU A 523 -17.70 9.21 -0.61
N GLY A 524 -18.50 10.08 0.01
CA GLY A 524 -19.88 10.32 -0.40
C GLY A 524 -20.06 11.45 -1.42
N ARG A 525 -19.01 12.28 -1.61
CA ARG A 525 -19.08 13.47 -2.48
C ARG A 525 -17.82 13.62 -3.30
N GLU A 526 -17.96 14.11 -4.54
CA GLU A 526 -16.84 14.37 -5.44
C GLU A 526 -16.81 15.81 -5.91
N LEU A 527 -15.64 16.44 -5.88
CA LEU A 527 -15.34 17.74 -6.44
C LEU A 527 -14.39 17.57 -7.62
N THR A 528 -14.90 17.59 -8.84
CA THR A 528 -14.05 17.48 -10.04
C THR A 528 -13.52 18.83 -10.47
N LEU A 529 -12.19 19.03 -10.37
CA LEU A 529 -11.49 20.23 -10.79
C LEU A 529 -10.95 20.11 -12.22
N SER A 530 -11.17 21.18 -13.00
CA SER A 530 -10.56 21.39 -14.31
C SER A 530 -10.09 22.83 -14.47
N LYS A 531 -9.36 23.14 -15.52
CA LYS A 531 -9.02 24.54 -15.86
C LYS A 531 -10.26 25.39 -16.15
N GLU A 532 -11.38 24.78 -16.55
CA GLU A 532 -12.65 25.46 -16.78
C GLU A 532 -13.38 25.82 -15.46
N GLY A 533 -13.01 25.20 -14.34
CA GLY A 533 -13.61 25.38 -13.02
C GLY A 533 -14.07 24.04 -12.41
N VAL A 534 -15.02 24.09 -11.49
CA VAL A 534 -15.66 22.90 -10.93
C VAL A 534 -16.74 22.41 -11.90
N HIS A 535 -16.65 21.15 -12.32
CA HIS A 535 -17.63 20.59 -13.25
C HIS A 535 -18.77 19.84 -12.55
N LYS A 536 -18.57 19.32 -11.33
CA LYS A 536 -19.65 18.63 -10.60
C LYS A 536 -19.36 18.47 -9.11
N THR A 537 -20.39 18.72 -8.30
CA THR A 537 -20.57 18.12 -6.98
C THR A 537 -21.62 17.02 -7.16
N GLU A 538 -21.24 15.77 -7.30
CA GLU A 538 -22.17 14.64 -7.30
C GLU A 538 -22.06 13.91 -5.97
N GLU A 539 -23.19 13.44 -5.44
CA GLU A 539 -23.17 12.37 -4.46
C GLU A 539 -22.64 11.13 -5.18
N VAL A 540 -21.46 10.66 -4.80
CA VAL A 540 -20.93 9.37 -5.25
C VAL A 540 -21.82 8.31 -4.62
N ILE A 541 -22.76 7.79 -5.39
CA ILE A 541 -23.49 6.59 -5.00
C ILE A 541 -22.44 5.47 -5.02
N PRO A 542 -22.14 4.82 -3.87
CA PRO A 542 -21.22 3.69 -3.86
C PRO A 542 -21.73 2.70 -4.89
N THR A 543 -20.93 2.40 -5.90
CA THR A 543 -21.25 1.29 -6.81
C THR A 543 -21.41 0.08 -5.90
N GLU A 544 -22.63 -0.49 -5.85
CA GLU A 544 -22.87 -1.73 -5.12
C GLU A 544 -21.72 -2.67 -5.49
N LYS A 545 -20.92 -3.04 -4.48
CA LYS A 545 -19.91 -4.07 -4.65
C LYS A 545 -20.66 -5.25 -5.24
N SER A 546 -20.43 -5.55 -6.50
CA SER A 546 -20.91 -6.78 -7.09
C SER A 546 -20.32 -7.90 -6.23
N THR A 547 -21.08 -8.30 -5.23
CA THR A 547 -20.83 -9.54 -4.48
C THR A 547 -20.64 -10.60 -5.56
N PRO A 548 -19.53 -11.31 -5.61
CA PRO A 548 -19.34 -12.37 -6.58
C PRO A 548 -20.54 -13.31 -6.41
N ARG A 549 -21.42 -13.35 -7.42
CA ARG A 549 -22.54 -14.29 -7.43
C ARG A 549 -21.96 -15.66 -7.18
N SER A 550 -22.47 -16.35 -6.17
CA SER A 550 -22.05 -17.71 -5.87
C SER A 550 -22.19 -18.55 -7.12
N ILE A 551 -21.30 -19.50 -7.32
CA ILE A 551 -21.32 -20.44 -8.47
C ILE A 551 -22.71 -21.05 -8.69
N ALA A 552 -23.49 -21.23 -7.60
CA ALA A 552 -24.89 -21.67 -7.62
C ALA A 552 -25.86 -20.67 -8.31
N GLN A 553 -25.62 -19.36 -8.19
CA GLN A 553 -26.46 -18.32 -8.83
C GLN A 553 -26.14 -18.12 -10.32
N VAL A 554 -24.92 -18.47 -10.75
CA VAL A 554 -24.51 -18.45 -12.15
C VAL A 554 -25.08 -19.68 -12.89
N ALA A 555 -25.21 -20.82 -12.23
CA ALA A 555 -25.83 -22.03 -12.77
C ALA A 555 -27.35 -21.82 -12.97
N ALA A 556 -28.05 -21.21 -12.03
CA ALA A 556 -29.49 -20.95 -12.12
C ALA A 556 -29.85 -19.94 -13.23
N SER A 557 -28.98 -18.97 -13.53
CA SER A 557 -29.23 -18.01 -14.63
C SER A 557 -29.01 -18.60 -16.02
N LYS A 558 -28.17 -19.63 -16.17
CA LYS A 558 -27.97 -20.36 -17.43
C LYS A 558 -29.10 -21.33 -17.75
N GLU A 559 -29.76 -21.92 -16.74
CA GLU A 559 -30.94 -22.78 -16.97
C GLU A 559 -32.17 -21.96 -17.34
N TYR A 560 -32.28 -20.70 -16.94
CA TYR A 560 -33.40 -19.83 -17.31
C TYR A 560 -33.31 -19.26 -18.76
N SER A 561 -32.09 -19.13 -19.30
CA SER A 561 -31.86 -18.71 -20.70
C SER A 561 -31.94 -19.82 -21.73
N ALA A 562 -31.94 -21.09 -21.31
CA ALA A 562 -32.06 -22.25 -22.21
C ALA A 562 -33.51 -22.74 -22.35
N LYS A 563 -34.50 -22.09 -21.68
CA LYS A 563 -35.94 -22.39 -21.72
C LYS A 563 -36.79 -21.27 -22.32
N LYS A 564 -36.16 -20.33 -23.04
CA LYS A 564 -36.91 -19.37 -23.89
C LYS A 564 -36.48 -19.53 -25.36
#